data_62e13dc270024c268100a0472e851997
#
_entry.id   62e13dc270024c268100a0472e851997
#
_cell.length_a   1.000
_cell.length_b   1.000
_cell.length_c   1.000
_cell.angle_alpha   90.00
_cell.angle_beta   90.00
_cell.angle_gamma   90.00
#
_symmetry.space_group_name_H-M   'P 1'
#
loop_
_entity.id
_entity.type
_entity.pdbx_description
1 polymer ?
#
loop_
_entity_poly.entity_id
_entity_poly.type
_entity_poly.pdbx_seq_one_letter_code
_entity_poly.pdbx_strand_id
1 'polypeptide(L)'
;MEKNKVTFLIAELCLAVLVILFVRHILADEEPQKRIAVIVDNSGAEKWDSFMNGLRQGADIENVHLIICNTDEIENPEEQKELIDAQLNNQVDAFIIQVAPGSDTVAMLQEVNRIKPVVLVANGVYEKNTSDSDNMESGLPIIMPDNYKMGYQLGQEILKQNNNNISGKTIGIVSGLKNTESTQDRRQGLVDALKDSGCEFAFDVYTTSGEDIASTVRQCKETDYMAVLETGALEQIGEDNTNDSMKRTKLYGIGHSMKCVYYVDDGLVESLVMSDGYDMGYRSVVEMARSLKNRFHGITSYTTDYIVIHKDDIFTEETQKFLQTCE
;
A
#
# COMPACT_ATOMS: atom_id res chain seq x y z
N MET A 1 38.41 5.43 -64.19
CA MET A 1 36.96 5.32 -64.36
C MET A 1 36.30 4.25 -63.44
N GLU A 2 36.96 3.13 -63.18
CA GLU A 2 36.38 2.03 -62.36
C GLU A 2 36.24 2.36 -60.88
N LYS A 3 37.23 3.05 -60.26
CA LYS A 3 37.15 3.43 -58.83
C LYS A 3 35.89 4.27 -58.51
N ASN A 4 35.47 5.20 -59.34
CA ASN A 4 34.31 6.04 -59.10
C ASN A 4 33.00 5.24 -59.24
N LYS A 5 32.94 4.20 -60.06
CA LYS A 5 31.77 3.32 -60.18
C LYS A 5 31.59 2.45 -58.95
N VAL A 6 32.69 1.92 -58.38
CA VAL A 6 32.63 1.14 -57.15
C VAL A 6 32.21 1.99 -55.94
N THR A 7 32.77 3.22 -55.84
CA THR A 7 32.37 4.15 -54.76
C THR A 7 30.88 4.55 -54.86
N PHE A 8 30.38 4.76 -56.08
CA PHE A 8 28.97 5.06 -56.31
C PHE A 8 28.06 3.90 -55.93
N LEU A 9 28.39 2.66 -56.29
CA LEU A 9 27.68 1.44 -55.92
C LEU A 9 27.63 1.22 -54.41
N ILE A 10 28.71 1.49 -53.72
CA ILE A 10 28.78 1.39 -52.24
C ILE A 10 27.84 2.46 -51.60
N ALA A 11 27.89 3.69 -52.10
CA ALA A 11 27.01 4.77 -51.59
C ALA A 11 25.53 4.45 -51.82
N GLU A 12 25.17 3.88 -52.98
CA GLU A 12 23.79 3.47 -53.30
C GLU A 12 23.32 2.33 -52.39
N LEU A 13 24.20 1.33 -52.12
CA LEU A 13 23.93 0.25 -51.18
C LEU A 13 23.73 0.76 -49.75
N CYS A 14 24.61 1.67 -49.30
CA CYS A 14 24.46 2.29 -47.97
C CYS A 14 23.15 3.09 -47.86
N LEU A 15 22.79 3.83 -48.89
CA LEU A 15 21.51 4.56 -48.93
C LEU A 15 20.30 3.62 -48.88
N ALA A 16 20.35 2.52 -49.66
CA ALA A 16 19.30 1.51 -49.63
C ALA A 16 19.13 0.85 -48.25
N VAL A 17 20.25 0.53 -47.59
CA VAL A 17 20.23 0.01 -46.20
C VAL A 17 19.65 1.02 -45.22
N LEU A 18 20.06 2.29 -45.33
CA LEU A 18 19.50 3.38 -44.48
C LEU A 18 17.99 3.55 -44.72
N VAL A 19 17.54 3.50 -45.96
CA VAL A 19 16.10 3.59 -46.29
C VAL A 19 15.34 2.40 -45.70
N ILE A 20 15.89 1.19 -45.82
CA ILE A 20 15.28 -0.02 -45.25
C ILE A 20 15.21 0.08 -43.72
N LEU A 21 16.26 0.56 -43.05
CA LEU A 21 16.29 0.75 -41.61
C LEU A 21 15.27 1.84 -41.17
N PHE A 22 15.17 2.93 -41.94
CA PHE A 22 14.23 4.01 -41.69
C PHE A 22 12.76 3.55 -41.88
N VAL A 23 12.52 2.81 -42.98
CA VAL A 23 11.19 2.22 -43.24
C VAL A 23 10.82 1.19 -42.15
N ARG A 24 11.76 0.35 -41.73
CA ARG A 24 11.57 -0.56 -40.61
C ARG A 24 11.26 0.21 -39.29
N HIS A 25 11.94 1.33 -39.08
CA HIS A 25 11.72 2.14 -37.88
C HIS A 25 10.31 2.83 -37.90
N ILE A 26 9.88 3.28 -39.10
CA ILE A 26 8.52 3.89 -39.27
C ILE A 26 7.42 2.84 -39.26
N LEU A 27 7.67 1.65 -39.82
CA LEU A 27 6.72 0.54 -39.89
C LEU A 27 6.87 -0.47 -38.75
N ALA A 28 7.80 -0.24 -37.80
CA ALA A 28 7.78 -1.00 -36.56
C ALA A 28 6.45 -0.65 -35.88
N ASP A 29 5.48 -1.57 -35.94
CA ASP A 29 4.32 -1.50 -35.11
C ASP A 29 4.82 -1.31 -33.67
N GLU A 30 4.41 -0.23 -32.99
CA GLU A 30 4.66 -0.07 -31.55
C GLU A 30 4.15 -1.36 -30.89
N GLU A 31 5.04 -2.07 -30.20
CA GLU A 31 4.58 -3.26 -29.46
C GLU A 31 3.40 -2.84 -28.59
N PRO A 32 2.29 -3.58 -28.64
CA PRO A 32 1.12 -3.20 -27.87
C PRO A 32 1.51 -3.07 -26.38
N GLN A 33 1.12 -1.96 -25.78
CA GLN A 33 1.41 -1.70 -24.38
C GLN A 33 0.97 -2.88 -23.53
N LYS A 34 1.83 -3.29 -22.61
CA LYS A 34 1.48 -4.30 -21.61
C LYS A 34 0.37 -3.80 -20.72
N ARG A 35 -0.62 -4.64 -20.45
CA ARG A 35 -1.82 -4.31 -19.69
C ARG A 35 -1.72 -4.90 -18.29
N ILE A 36 -1.73 -4.06 -17.27
CA ILE A 36 -1.62 -4.46 -15.86
C ILE A 36 -2.94 -4.13 -15.16
N ALA A 37 -3.62 -5.15 -14.64
CA ALA A 37 -4.81 -4.95 -13.83
C ALA A 37 -4.44 -4.66 -12.37
N VAL A 38 -5.10 -3.67 -11.77
CA VAL A 38 -4.97 -3.29 -10.36
C VAL A 38 -6.27 -3.61 -9.65
N ILE A 39 -6.20 -4.45 -8.62
CA ILE A 39 -7.35 -4.87 -7.81
C ILE A 39 -7.03 -4.59 -6.35
N VAL A 40 -7.63 -3.56 -5.79
CA VAL A 40 -7.54 -3.18 -4.38
C VAL A 40 -8.95 -2.99 -3.83
N ASP A 41 -9.10 -3.20 -2.54
CA ASP A 41 -10.34 -3.02 -1.82
C ASP A 41 -10.78 -1.56 -1.80
N ASN A 42 -12.06 -1.30 -2.07
CA ASN A 42 -12.64 0.05 -2.09
C ASN A 42 -11.76 1.06 -2.85
N SER A 43 -11.51 0.77 -4.13
CA SER A 43 -10.51 1.46 -4.96
C SER A 43 -10.71 2.97 -5.13
N GLY A 44 -11.90 3.49 -4.84
CA GLY A 44 -12.24 4.91 -4.85
C GLY A 44 -12.01 5.65 -3.53
N ALA A 45 -11.52 4.97 -2.48
CA ALA A 45 -11.28 5.59 -1.18
C ALA A 45 -9.99 6.44 -1.20
N GLU A 46 -10.01 7.60 -0.54
CA GLU A 46 -8.86 8.54 -0.42
C GLU A 46 -7.59 7.88 0.08
N LYS A 47 -7.70 6.81 0.88
CA LYS A 47 -6.56 6.02 1.32
C LYS A 47 -5.67 5.49 0.20
N TRP A 48 -6.16 5.42 -1.03
CA TRP A 48 -5.43 4.95 -2.19
C TRP A 48 -4.86 6.04 -3.08
N ASP A 49 -5.14 7.33 -2.84
CA ASP A 49 -4.77 8.41 -3.76
C ASP A 49 -3.25 8.45 -4.02
N SER A 50 -2.44 8.42 -2.98
CA SER A 50 -0.98 8.37 -3.10
C SER A 50 -0.50 7.14 -3.89
N PHE A 51 -1.06 5.97 -3.58
CA PHE A 51 -0.76 4.73 -4.30
C PHE A 51 -1.13 4.81 -5.78
N MET A 52 -2.33 5.33 -6.09
CA MET A 52 -2.79 5.50 -7.47
C MET A 52 -1.92 6.50 -8.25
N ASN A 53 -1.43 7.55 -7.61
CA ASN A 53 -0.49 8.50 -8.21
C ASN A 53 0.84 7.82 -8.55
N GLY A 54 1.37 7.02 -7.63
CA GLY A 54 2.57 6.21 -7.87
C GLY A 54 2.39 5.21 -9.02
N LEU A 55 1.25 4.51 -9.07
CA LEU A 55 0.91 3.60 -10.18
C LEU A 55 0.93 4.33 -11.54
N ARG A 56 0.25 5.48 -11.63
CA ARG A 56 0.17 6.28 -12.87
C ARG A 56 1.55 6.73 -13.33
N GLN A 57 2.36 7.26 -12.40
CA GLN A 57 3.73 7.70 -12.72
C GLN A 57 4.60 6.53 -13.19
N GLY A 58 4.52 5.37 -12.54
CA GLY A 58 5.23 4.16 -12.97
C GLY A 58 4.78 3.68 -14.35
N ALA A 59 3.48 3.76 -14.63
CA ALA A 59 2.92 3.37 -15.92
C ALA A 59 3.37 4.26 -17.08
N ASP A 60 3.40 5.57 -16.83
CA ASP A 60 3.89 6.54 -17.82
C ASP A 60 5.37 6.31 -18.16
N ILE A 61 6.22 6.09 -17.14
CA ILE A 61 7.65 5.85 -17.32
C ILE A 61 7.92 4.53 -18.05
N GLU A 62 7.22 3.47 -17.67
CA GLU A 62 7.43 2.13 -18.22
C GLU A 62 6.63 1.87 -19.51
N ASN A 63 5.81 2.83 -19.95
CA ASN A 63 4.92 2.73 -21.11
C ASN A 63 4.02 1.48 -21.06
N VAL A 64 3.30 1.32 -19.93
CA VAL A 64 2.32 0.24 -19.72
C VAL A 64 0.91 0.83 -19.55
N HIS A 65 -0.10 0.03 -19.87
CA HIS A 65 -1.50 0.41 -19.71
C HIS A 65 -2.07 -0.16 -18.40
N LEU A 66 -2.50 0.71 -17.49
CA LEU A 66 -3.15 0.33 -16.26
C LEU A 66 -4.66 0.15 -16.45
N ILE A 67 -5.20 -0.90 -15.85
CA ILE A 67 -6.63 -1.16 -15.72
C ILE A 67 -6.94 -1.18 -14.23
N ILE A 68 -7.35 -0.04 -13.68
CA ILE A 68 -7.76 0.06 -12.28
C ILE A 68 -9.20 -0.47 -12.20
N CYS A 69 -9.38 -1.59 -11.52
CA CYS A 69 -10.70 -2.14 -11.29
C CYS A 69 -11.46 -1.26 -10.29
N ASN A 70 -12.66 -0.83 -10.66
CA ASN A 70 -13.54 -0.15 -9.73
C ASN A 70 -14.16 -1.20 -8.80
N THR A 71 -13.85 -1.13 -7.52
CA THR A 71 -14.25 -2.10 -6.51
C THR A 71 -14.90 -1.39 -5.34
N ASP A 72 -15.90 -2.03 -4.79
CA ASP A 72 -16.36 -1.80 -3.43
C ASP A 72 -15.50 -2.61 -2.45
N GLU A 73 -15.97 -2.85 -1.24
CA GLU A 73 -15.32 -3.74 -0.27
C GLU A 73 -15.23 -5.17 -0.83
N ILE A 74 -14.05 -5.80 -0.74
CA ILE A 74 -13.81 -7.18 -1.15
C ILE A 74 -13.77 -8.05 0.10
N GLU A 75 -14.84 -8.76 0.36
CA GLU A 75 -15.04 -9.46 1.64
C GLU A 75 -14.41 -10.86 1.69
N ASN A 76 -14.16 -11.48 0.52
CA ASN A 76 -13.75 -12.88 0.45
C ASN A 76 -12.96 -13.20 -0.84
N PRO A 77 -12.31 -14.40 -0.89
CA PRO A 77 -11.53 -14.84 -2.05
C PRO A 77 -12.36 -15.05 -3.31
N GLU A 78 -13.63 -15.42 -3.18
CA GLU A 78 -14.52 -15.70 -4.30
C GLU A 78 -14.80 -14.42 -5.10
N GLU A 79 -15.12 -13.32 -4.42
CA GLU A 79 -15.32 -12.00 -5.05
C GLU A 79 -14.04 -11.51 -5.72
N GLN A 80 -12.88 -11.67 -5.05
CA GLN A 80 -11.59 -11.32 -5.65
C GLN A 80 -11.32 -12.14 -6.90
N LYS A 81 -11.65 -13.44 -6.87
CA LYS A 81 -11.49 -14.33 -8.02
C LYS A 81 -12.35 -13.91 -9.21
N GLU A 82 -13.60 -13.51 -8.99
CA GLU A 82 -14.48 -13.02 -10.06
C GLU A 82 -13.88 -11.80 -10.76
N LEU A 83 -13.33 -10.85 -10.00
CA LEU A 83 -12.62 -9.68 -10.54
C LEU A 83 -11.39 -10.09 -11.37
N ILE A 84 -10.60 -11.04 -10.87
CA ILE A 84 -9.41 -11.55 -11.57
C ILE A 84 -9.84 -12.27 -12.86
N ASP A 85 -10.84 -13.15 -12.82
CA ASP A 85 -11.32 -13.88 -13.99
C ASP A 85 -11.86 -12.91 -15.07
N ALA A 86 -12.53 -11.84 -14.67
CA ALA A 86 -12.97 -10.80 -15.60
C ALA A 86 -11.77 -10.12 -16.30
N GLN A 87 -10.68 -9.85 -15.60
CA GLN A 87 -9.50 -9.24 -16.20
C GLN A 87 -8.67 -10.24 -17.03
N LEU A 88 -8.65 -11.52 -16.66
CA LEU A 88 -8.09 -12.56 -17.53
C LEU A 88 -8.82 -12.63 -18.88
N ASN A 89 -10.15 -12.54 -18.87
CA ASN A 89 -10.97 -12.46 -20.09
C ASN A 89 -10.68 -11.17 -20.89
N ASN A 90 -10.33 -10.08 -20.23
CA ASN A 90 -9.87 -8.84 -20.84
C ASN A 90 -8.42 -8.91 -21.35
N GLN A 91 -7.77 -10.09 -21.28
CA GLN A 91 -6.42 -10.34 -21.78
C GLN A 91 -5.34 -9.44 -21.16
N VAL A 92 -5.39 -9.19 -19.84
CA VAL A 92 -4.32 -8.51 -19.13
C VAL A 92 -3.03 -9.34 -19.13
N ASP A 93 -1.89 -8.68 -19.02
CA ASP A 93 -0.58 -9.32 -18.97
C ASP A 93 -0.14 -9.66 -17.55
N ALA A 94 -0.61 -8.91 -16.54
CA ALA A 94 -0.22 -9.07 -15.13
C ALA A 94 -1.22 -8.45 -14.16
N PHE A 95 -1.01 -8.69 -12.85
CA PHE A 95 -1.84 -8.21 -11.77
C PHE A 95 -1.04 -7.54 -10.66
N ILE A 96 -1.57 -6.43 -10.14
CA ILE A 96 -1.20 -5.80 -8.87
C ILE A 96 -2.41 -5.95 -7.95
N ILE A 97 -2.28 -6.69 -6.84
CA ILE A 97 -3.42 -7.12 -6.03
C ILE A 97 -3.19 -6.83 -4.55
N GLN A 98 -4.15 -6.17 -3.90
CA GLN A 98 -4.29 -6.24 -2.45
C GLN A 98 -5.03 -7.54 -2.10
N VAL A 99 -4.53 -8.29 -1.15
CA VAL A 99 -5.05 -9.61 -0.79
C VAL A 99 -6.39 -9.49 -0.07
N ALA A 100 -7.42 -10.19 -0.58
CA ALA A 100 -8.71 -10.32 0.11
C ALA A 100 -8.59 -11.17 1.38
N PRO A 101 -9.42 -10.92 2.41
CA PRO A 101 -9.47 -11.78 3.58
C PRO A 101 -9.96 -13.18 3.22
N GLY A 102 -9.33 -14.22 3.81
CA GLY A 102 -9.75 -15.62 3.63
C GLY A 102 -8.58 -16.59 3.57
N SER A 103 -8.80 -17.82 4.06
CA SER A 103 -7.76 -18.86 4.12
C SER A 103 -7.33 -19.38 2.74
N ASP A 104 -8.25 -19.34 1.76
CA ASP A 104 -8.00 -19.93 0.44
C ASP A 104 -7.39 -18.93 -0.55
N THR A 105 -7.26 -17.65 -0.15
CA THR A 105 -6.77 -16.57 -1.01
C THR A 105 -5.37 -16.84 -1.54
N VAL A 106 -4.46 -17.38 -0.69
CA VAL A 106 -3.08 -17.72 -1.11
C VAL A 106 -3.10 -18.72 -2.25
N ALA A 107 -3.79 -19.84 -2.06
CA ALA A 107 -3.84 -20.91 -3.05
C ALA A 107 -4.43 -20.40 -4.38
N MET A 108 -5.49 -19.61 -4.31
CA MET A 108 -6.11 -18.97 -5.47
C MET A 108 -5.13 -18.04 -6.20
N LEU A 109 -4.43 -17.15 -5.49
CA LEU A 109 -3.47 -16.21 -6.10
C LEU A 109 -2.22 -16.92 -6.66
N GLN A 110 -1.77 -18.02 -6.03
CA GLN A 110 -0.71 -18.87 -6.58
C GLN A 110 -1.12 -19.51 -7.91
N GLU A 111 -2.37 -19.98 -8.05
CA GLU A 111 -2.89 -20.48 -9.32
C GLU A 111 -2.95 -19.38 -10.40
N VAL A 112 -3.38 -18.17 -10.02
CA VAL A 112 -3.37 -17.02 -10.94
C VAL A 112 -1.94 -16.69 -11.38
N ASN A 113 -0.96 -16.70 -10.46
CA ASN A 113 0.43 -16.39 -10.77
C ASN A 113 1.09 -17.40 -11.73
N ARG A 114 0.58 -18.63 -11.82
CA ARG A 114 1.02 -19.60 -12.85
C ARG A 114 0.54 -19.23 -14.25
N ILE A 115 -0.53 -18.45 -14.35
CA ILE A 115 -1.12 -18.02 -15.63
C ILE A 115 -0.57 -16.64 -16.02
N LYS A 116 -0.59 -15.70 -15.10
CA LYS A 116 -0.12 -14.30 -15.25
C LYS A 116 0.60 -13.85 -13.99
N PRO A 117 1.72 -13.12 -14.11
CA PRO A 117 2.46 -12.64 -12.94
C PRO A 117 1.57 -11.80 -12.01
N VAL A 118 1.73 -12.02 -10.71
CA VAL A 118 1.03 -11.31 -9.63
C VAL A 118 2.06 -10.68 -8.71
N VAL A 119 1.85 -9.42 -8.33
CA VAL A 119 2.51 -8.77 -7.20
C VAL A 119 1.46 -8.35 -6.19
N LEU A 120 1.72 -8.65 -4.92
CA LEU A 120 0.87 -8.26 -3.82
C LEU A 120 1.23 -6.85 -3.32
N VAL A 121 0.25 -6.10 -2.84
CA VAL A 121 0.45 -4.76 -2.29
C VAL A 121 -0.29 -4.57 -0.97
N ALA A 122 0.22 -3.68 -0.14
CA ALA A 122 -0.33 -3.19 1.12
C ALA A 122 -0.41 -4.20 2.27
N ASN A 123 -0.77 -5.43 2.02
CA ASN A 123 -0.84 -6.48 3.02
C ASN A 123 -0.45 -7.84 2.41
N GLY A 124 0.19 -8.67 3.20
CA GLY A 124 0.43 -10.08 2.90
C GLY A 124 -0.76 -10.95 3.29
N VAL A 125 -0.55 -12.24 3.21
CA VAL A 125 -1.57 -13.24 3.55
C VAL A 125 -1.38 -13.69 5.00
N TYR A 126 -2.43 -13.58 5.79
CA TYR A 126 -2.43 -14.05 7.17
C TYR A 126 -3.03 -15.46 7.27
N GLU A 127 -2.22 -16.45 7.60
CA GLU A 127 -2.69 -17.80 7.94
C GLU A 127 -2.65 -18.05 9.45
N LYS A 128 -3.82 -18.32 10.03
CA LYS A 128 -4.04 -18.45 11.47
C LYS A 128 -3.44 -19.71 12.11
N ASN A 129 -2.86 -20.66 11.37
CA ASN A 129 -2.67 -22.05 11.83
C ASN A 129 -1.23 -22.51 12.03
N THR A 130 -0.24 -21.65 12.14
CA THR A 130 1.11 -22.08 12.50
C THR A 130 1.54 -21.45 13.82
N SER A 131 1.65 -22.31 14.84
CA SER A 131 2.23 -22.01 16.16
C SER A 131 3.75 -21.78 16.12
N ASP A 132 4.34 -21.74 14.95
CA ASP A 132 5.73 -21.44 14.70
C ASP A 132 5.84 -20.23 13.77
N SER A 133 6.75 -19.34 14.13
CA SER A 133 7.11 -18.07 13.52
C SER A 133 7.64 -18.14 12.08
N ASP A 134 7.33 -19.17 11.35
CA ASP A 134 7.57 -19.24 9.92
C ASP A 134 6.33 -18.65 9.24
N ASN A 135 6.43 -17.33 8.92
CA ASN A 135 5.59 -16.71 7.90
C ASN A 135 5.62 -17.65 6.69
N MET A 136 4.53 -18.37 6.44
CA MET A 136 4.44 -19.14 5.22
C MET A 136 4.40 -18.09 4.11
N GLU A 137 5.60 -17.80 3.60
CA GLU A 137 5.76 -16.95 2.43
C GLU A 137 4.82 -17.52 1.38
N SER A 138 3.85 -16.73 0.96
CA SER A 138 2.95 -17.10 -0.15
C SER A 138 3.74 -17.50 -1.41
N GLY A 139 5.06 -17.28 -1.42
CA GLY A 139 5.94 -17.41 -2.57
C GLY A 139 5.64 -16.37 -3.64
N LEU A 140 4.70 -15.44 -3.39
CA LEU A 140 4.37 -14.33 -4.26
C LEU A 140 5.16 -13.08 -3.83
N PRO A 141 5.67 -12.31 -4.79
CA PRO A 141 6.34 -11.05 -4.48
C PRO A 141 5.33 -10.06 -3.87
N ILE A 142 5.80 -9.30 -2.86
CA ILE A 142 4.97 -8.32 -2.16
C ILE A 142 5.70 -6.99 -2.03
N ILE A 143 4.95 -5.89 -2.22
CA ILE A 143 5.41 -4.52 -1.99
C ILE A 143 4.46 -3.89 -0.98
N MET A 144 4.95 -3.65 0.25
CA MET A 144 4.14 -3.17 1.37
C MET A 144 5.00 -2.39 2.37
N PRO A 145 4.41 -1.57 3.25
CA PRO A 145 5.15 -0.97 4.36
C PRO A 145 5.53 -2.02 5.42
N ASP A 146 6.53 -1.69 6.25
CA ASP A 146 6.86 -2.49 7.43
C ASP A 146 5.82 -2.24 8.53
N ASN A 147 4.73 -3.01 8.47
CA ASN A 147 3.59 -2.85 9.37
C ASN A 147 3.98 -3.03 10.85
N TYR A 148 4.88 -3.96 11.17
CA TYR A 148 5.36 -4.13 12.54
C TYR A 148 6.12 -2.90 13.03
N LYS A 149 7.05 -2.37 12.21
CA LYS A 149 7.79 -1.16 12.58
C LYS A 149 6.89 0.06 12.70
N MET A 150 5.87 0.20 11.85
CA MET A 150 4.92 1.30 11.97
C MET A 150 4.17 1.26 13.30
N GLY A 151 3.69 0.08 13.71
CA GLY A 151 3.07 -0.11 15.02
C GLY A 151 4.02 0.16 16.17
N TYR A 152 5.25 -0.35 16.08
CA TYR A 152 6.31 -0.12 17.07
C TYR A 152 6.64 1.38 17.20
N GLN A 153 6.77 2.07 16.06
CA GLN A 153 7.02 3.51 16.02
C GLN A 153 5.90 4.31 16.68
N LEU A 154 4.63 3.95 16.43
CA LEU A 154 3.51 4.62 17.10
C LEU A 154 3.59 4.47 18.62
N GLY A 155 3.95 3.29 19.11
CA GLY A 155 4.18 3.05 20.54
C GLY A 155 5.34 3.91 21.09
N GLN A 156 6.43 4.06 20.32
CA GLN A 156 7.54 4.94 20.69
C GLN A 156 7.12 6.43 20.74
N GLU A 157 6.23 6.87 19.84
CA GLU A 157 5.71 8.24 19.87
C GLU A 157 4.84 8.49 21.12
N ILE A 158 4.00 7.50 21.52
CA ILE A 158 3.24 7.58 22.77
C ILE A 158 4.20 7.75 23.98
N LEU A 159 5.28 6.96 24.03
CA LEU A 159 6.29 7.07 25.09
C LEU A 159 7.00 8.43 25.08
N LYS A 160 7.54 8.81 23.93
CA LYS A 160 8.35 10.02 23.75
C LYS A 160 7.59 11.29 24.12
N GLN A 161 6.36 11.44 23.65
CA GLN A 161 5.54 12.63 23.93
C GLN A 161 5.06 12.71 25.37
N ASN A 162 5.10 11.60 26.10
CA ASN A 162 4.76 11.56 27.52
C ASN A 162 6.00 11.36 28.42
N ASN A 163 7.19 11.78 27.95
CA ASN A 163 8.47 11.74 28.70
C ASN A 163 8.83 10.33 29.19
N ASN A 164 8.45 9.29 28.45
CA ASN A 164 8.58 7.86 28.82
C ASN A 164 7.93 7.50 30.17
N ASN A 165 6.95 8.26 30.62
CA ASN A 165 6.27 8.06 31.89
C ASN A 165 4.77 7.87 31.70
N ILE A 166 4.38 6.64 31.31
CA ILE A 166 2.97 6.23 31.12
C ILE A 166 2.58 5.10 32.08
N SER A 167 3.40 4.85 33.12
CA SER A 167 3.07 3.83 34.12
C SER A 167 1.76 4.11 34.83
N GLY A 168 0.88 3.10 34.90
CA GLY A 168 -0.48 3.23 35.46
C GLY A 168 -1.46 4.00 34.57
N LYS A 169 -1.05 4.39 33.36
CA LYS A 169 -1.93 4.97 32.36
C LYS A 169 -2.64 3.89 31.56
N THR A 170 -3.82 4.24 31.03
CA THR A 170 -4.65 3.32 30.24
C THR A 170 -4.57 3.64 28.75
N ILE A 171 -4.50 2.59 27.93
CA ILE A 171 -4.44 2.67 26.46
C ILE A 171 -5.58 1.84 25.86
N GLY A 172 -6.35 2.45 24.95
CA GLY A 172 -7.27 1.74 24.06
C GLY A 172 -6.59 1.44 22.73
N ILE A 173 -6.80 0.26 22.16
CA ILE A 173 -6.31 -0.10 20.84
C ILE A 173 -7.51 -0.28 19.90
N VAL A 174 -7.45 0.38 18.74
CA VAL A 174 -8.39 0.19 17.63
C VAL A 174 -7.59 -0.29 16.42
N SER A 175 -7.90 -1.50 15.97
CA SER A 175 -7.18 -2.18 14.88
C SER A 175 -8.08 -2.32 13.66
N GLY A 176 -7.49 -2.58 12.49
CA GLY A 176 -8.21 -2.94 11.26
C GLY A 176 -8.85 -4.32 11.33
N LEU A 177 -9.19 -4.89 10.18
CA LEU A 177 -9.79 -6.23 10.11
C LEU A 177 -8.89 -7.30 10.74
N LYS A 178 -9.44 -8.08 11.65
CA LYS A 178 -8.70 -9.02 12.52
C LYS A 178 -7.85 -10.05 11.78
N ASN A 179 -8.26 -10.43 10.59
CA ASN A 179 -7.65 -11.54 9.82
C ASN A 179 -6.68 -11.03 8.74
N THR A 180 -6.14 -9.83 8.86
CA THR A 180 -5.11 -9.31 7.95
C THR A 180 -3.75 -9.28 8.64
N GLU A 181 -2.68 -9.57 7.89
CA GLU A 181 -1.30 -9.50 8.37
C GLU A 181 -0.97 -8.10 8.88
N SER A 182 -1.27 -7.07 8.09
CA SER A 182 -1.00 -5.68 8.44
C SER A 182 -1.59 -5.27 9.79
N THR A 183 -2.81 -5.74 10.09
CA THR A 183 -3.47 -5.49 11.40
C THR A 183 -2.73 -6.16 12.54
N GLN A 184 -2.36 -7.44 12.38
CA GLN A 184 -1.67 -8.18 13.44
C GLN A 184 -0.27 -7.62 13.69
N ASP A 185 0.47 -7.29 12.64
CA ASP A 185 1.82 -6.75 12.73
C ASP A 185 1.85 -5.36 13.36
N ARG A 186 0.97 -4.44 12.95
CA ARG A 186 0.86 -3.11 13.56
C ARG A 186 0.53 -3.22 15.05
N ARG A 187 -0.44 -4.06 15.38
CA ARG A 187 -0.84 -4.31 16.77
C ARG A 187 0.30 -4.91 17.59
N GLN A 188 0.99 -5.93 17.06
CA GLN A 188 2.11 -6.57 17.75
C GLN A 188 3.25 -5.57 17.97
N GLY A 189 3.61 -4.78 16.97
CA GLY A 189 4.62 -3.73 17.08
C GLY A 189 4.30 -2.73 18.18
N LEU A 190 3.05 -2.25 18.24
CA LEU A 190 2.58 -1.33 19.30
C LEU A 190 2.72 -1.96 20.69
N VAL A 191 2.23 -3.18 20.86
CA VAL A 191 2.29 -3.90 22.15
C VAL A 191 3.73 -4.11 22.59
N ASP A 192 4.62 -4.51 21.67
CA ASP A 192 6.05 -4.73 21.98
C ASP A 192 6.76 -3.43 22.36
N ALA A 193 6.41 -2.32 21.73
CA ALA A 193 6.96 -1.00 22.09
C ALA A 193 6.58 -0.58 23.53
N LEU A 194 5.40 -0.99 23.98
CA LEU A 194 4.80 -0.55 25.25
C LEU A 194 4.94 -1.56 26.40
N LYS A 195 5.43 -2.77 26.14
CA LYS A 195 5.44 -3.90 27.12
C LYS A 195 6.09 -3.57 28.46
N ASP A 196 7.15 -2.76 28.47
CA ASP A 196 7.94 -2.41 29.65
C ASP A 196 7.56 -1.06 30.26
N SER A 197 6.53 -0.40 29.74
CA SER A 197 6.13 0.96 30.13
C SER A 197 5.28 1.01 31.40
N GLY A 198 4.73 -0.11 31.84
CA GLY A 198 3.81 -0.19 32.98
C GLY A 198 2.42 0.39 32.70
N CYS A 199 2.05 0.60 31.43
CA CYS A 199 0.69 0.98 31.03
C CYS A 199 -0.24 -0.24 31.07
N GLU A 200 -1.55 0.03 31.07
CA GLU A 200 -2.62 -0.98 31.05
C GLU A 200 -3.41 -0.85 29.73
N PHE A 201 -3.58 -1.97 29.01
CA PHE A 201 -4.47 -2.02 27.84
C PHE A 201 -5.92 -2.19 28.35
N ALA A 202 -6.72 -1.13 28.22
CA ALA A 202 -8.10 -1.09 28.74
C ALA A 202 -9.10 -1.75 27.79
N PHE A 203 -8.88 -1.66 26.49
CA PHE A 203 -9.65 -2.35 25.48
C PHE A 203 -8.83 -2.56 24.20
N ASP A 204 -9.25 -3.52 23.40
CA ASP A 204 -8.64 -3.89 22.13
C ASP A 204 -9.77 -4.31 21.17
N VAL A 205 -10.13 -3.43 20.25
CA VAL A 205 -11.23 -3.61 19.32
C VAL A 205 -10.73 -3.65 17.87
N TYR A 206 -11.46 -4.37 17.05
CA TYR A 206 -11.17 -4.53 15.63
C TYR A 206 -12.33 -3.98 14.82
N THR A 207 -12.02 -3.37 13.68
CA THR A 207 -13.05 -3.00 12.71
C THR A 207 -13.70 -4.25 12.11
N THR A 208 -14.98 -4.12 11.80
CA THR A 208 -15.73 -5.09 11.01
C THR A 208 -16.35 -4.38 9.81
N SER A 209 -16.62 -5.13 8.75
CA SER A 209 -17.22 -4.58 7.54
C SER A 209 -18.56 -3.89 7.84
N GLY A 210 -18.72 -2.66 7.35
CA GLY A 210 -19.96 -1.88 7.50
C GLY A 210 -20.28 -1.37 8.91
N GLU A 211 -19.38 -1.54 9.91
CA GLU A 211 -19.60 -1.08 11.29
C GLU A 211 -19.09 0.35 11.50
N ASP A 212 -19.85 1.15 12.26
CA ASP A 212 -19.41 2.42 12.80
C ASP A 212 -18.50 2.20 14.02
N ILE A 213 -17.17 2.18 13.77
CA ILE A 213 -16.17 1.94 14.81
C ILE A 213 -16.17 3.05 15.88
N ALA A 214 -16.51 4.29 15.54
CA ALA A 214 -16.61 5.37 16.51
C ALA A 214 -17.72 5.09 17.52
N SER A 215 -18.84 4.52 17.08
CA SER A 215 -19.93 4.08 17.97
C SER A 215 -19.48 2.97 18.92
N THR A 216 -18.70 2.01 18.43
CA THR A 216 -18.14 0.93 19.26
C THR A 216 -17.17 1.49 20.31
N VAL A 217 -16.29 2.40 19.92
CA VAL A 217 -15.32 3.04 20.82
C VAL A 217 -16.02 3.86 21.91
N ARG A 218 -17.11 4.58 21.59
CA ARG A 218 -17.89 5.32 22.61
C ARG A 218 -18.50 4.43 23.70
N GLN A 219 -18.68 3.14 23.44
CA GLN A 219 -19.16 2.18 24.44
C GLN A 219 -18.02 1.60 25.29
N CYS A 220 -16.77 1.79 24.89
CA CYS A 220 -15.61 1.38 25.66
C CYS A 220 -15.35 2.32 26.83
N LYS A 221 -14.54 1.85 27.79
CA LYS A 221 -14.09 2.68 28.92
C LYS A 221 -13.17 3.79 28.40
N GLU A 222 -13.37 5.02 28.88
CA GLU A 222 -12.48 6.15 28.61
C GLU A 222 -11.03 5.81 29.02
N THR A 223 -10.07 6.19 28.17
CA THR A 223 -8.64 5.89 28.36
C THR A 223 -7.80 7.17 28.33
N ASP A 224 -6.58 7.12 28.89
CA ASP A 224 -5.64 8.25 28.79
C ASP A 224 -5.13 8.42 27.33
N TYR A 225 -4.92 7.30 26.64
CA TYR A 225 -4.40 7.26 25.26
C TYR A 225 -5.22 6.31 24.42
N MET A 226 -5.30 6.58 23.12
CA MET A 226 -5.89 5.68 22.15
C MET A 226 -4.95 5.57 20.94
N ALA A 227 -4.60 4.34 20.58
CA ALA A 227 -3.84 4.01 19.38
C ALA A 227 -4.78 3.43 18.33
N VAL A 228 -4.94 4.15 17.21
CA VAL A 228 -5.76 3.70 16.07
C VAL A 228 -4.82 3.28 14.94
N LEU A 229 -4.88 2.01 14.55
CA LEU A 229 -3.88 1.36 13.71
C LEU A 229 -4.33 1.22 12.24
N GLU A 230 -5.44 1.88 11.87
CA GLU A 230 -6.04 1.78 10.55
C GLU A 230 -6.66 3.12 10.12
N THR A 231 -6.52 3.46 8.82
CA THR A 231 -6.90 4.75 8.25
C THR A 231 -8.37 5.05 8.40
N GLY A 232 -9.25 4.15 7.97
CA GLY A 232 -10.70 4.38 8.00
C GLY A 232 -11.25 4.50 9.43
N ALA A 233 -10.68 3.72 10.37
CA ALA A 233 -11.00 3.85 11.79
C ALA A 233 -10.54 5.21 12.35
N LEU A 234 -9.33 5.65 11.97
CA LEU A 234 -8.82 6.95 12.40
C LEU A 234 -9.66 8.11 11.85
N GLU A 235 -10.13 8.00 10.61
CA GLU A 235 -11.01 9.00 10.02
C GLU A 235 -12.36 9.09 10.74
N GLN A 236 -13.00 7.95 11.03
CA GLN A 236 -14.29 7.92 11.74
C GLN A 236 -14.17 8.43 13.17
N ILE A 237 -13.13 8.00 13.90
CA ILE A 237 -12.88 8.42 15.28
C ILE A 237 -12.51 9.91 15.35
N GLY A 238 -11.65 10.37 14.42
CA GLY A 238 -11.28 11.78 14.31
C GLY A 238 -12.49 12.66 14.02
N GLU A 239 -13.37 12.27 13.11
CA GLU A 239 -14.59 12.99 12.80
C GLU A 239 -15.54 13.05 14.00
N ASP A 240 -15.72 11.96 14.72
CA ASP A 240 -16.53 11.93 15.95
C ASP A 240 -15.92 12.81 17.04
N ASN A 241 -14.59 12.85 17.16
CA ASN A 241 -13.87 13.64 18.16
C ASN A 241 -13.92 15.15 17.89
N THR A 242 -14.18 15.61 16.66
CA THR A 242 -14.42 17.04 16.36
C THR A 242 -15.57 17.61 17.21
N ASN A 243 -16.49 16.76 17.66
CA ASN A 243 -17.61 17.12 18.54
C ASN A 243 -17.27 17.03 20.05
N ASP A 244 -15.99 17.02 20.39
CA ASP A 244 -15.53 16.94 21.80
C ASP A 244 -15.95 15.64 22.56
N SER A 245 -16.23 14.57 21.84
CA SER A 245 -16.71 13.32 22.43
C SER A 245 -15.66 12.60 23.29
N MET A 246 -14.34 12.88 23.05
CA MET A 246 -13.22 12.23 23.71
C MET A 246 -12.19 13.22 24.27
N LYS A 247 -12.65 14.29 24.93
CA LYS A 247 -11.81 15.43 25.40
C LYS A 247 -10.58 15.09 26.23
N ARG A 248 -10.53 13.92 26.86
CA ARG A 248 -9.46 13.51 27.77
C ARG A 248 -8.51 12.50 27.19
N THR A 249 -8.89 11.84 26.11
CA THR A 249 -8.11 10.79 25.48
C THR A 249 -7.22 11.39 24.41
N LYS A 250 -5.90 11.24 24.54
CA LYS A 250 -4.93 11.61 23.48
C LYS A 250 -4.93 10.56 22.39
N LEU A 251 -5.14 11.00 21.16
CA LEU A 251 -5.26 10.12 19.99
C LEU A 251 -3.94 10.04 19.22
N TYR A 252 -3.53 8.82 18.90
CA TYR A 252 -2.35 8.49 18.09
C TYR A 252 -2.78 7.58 16.96
N GLY A 253 -2.24 7.75 15.74
CA GLY A 253 -2.76 7.03 14.60
C GLY A 253 -1.75 6.51 13.60
N ILE A 254 -2.12 5.42 12.91
CA ILE A 254 -1.55 5.01 11.64
C ILE A 254 -2.58 5.29 10.56
N GLY A 255 -2.18 6.04 9.53
CA GLY A 255 -3.07 6.40 8.43
C GLY A 255 -2.31 6.95 7.25
N HIS A 256 -2.96 7.03 6.10
CA HIS A 256 -2.34 7.48 4.84
C HIS A 256 -3.27 8.33 3.97
N SER A 257 -4.27 8.97 4.58
CA SER A 257 -5.11 9.97 3.89
C SER A 257 -4.81 11.39 4.35
N MET A 258 -5.10 12.39 3.50
CA MET A 258 -4.98 13.80 3.85
C MET A 258 -5.92 14.19 4.99
N LYS A 259 -7.04 13.49 5.16
CA LYS A 259 -7.96 13.68 6.29
C LYS A 259 -7.29 13.35 7.63
N CYS A 260 -6.45 12.30 7.68
CA CYS A 260 -5.66 11.99 8.88
C CYS A 260 -4.63 13.09 9.18
N VAL A 261 -3.98 13.65 8.15
CA VAL A 261 -3.05 14.79 8.30
C VAL A 261 -3.77 16.03 8.82
N TYR A 262 -4.97 16.31 8.32
CA TYR A 262 -5.81 17.41 8.82
C TYR A 262 -6.08 17.27 10.32
N TYR A 263 -6.34 16.07 10.82
CA TYR A 263 -6.55 15.86 12.25
C TYR A 263 -5.29 16.09 13.11
N VAL A 264 -4.10 15.91 12.53
CA VAL A 264 -2.84 16.31 13.20
C VAL A 264 -2.73 17.84 13.24
N ASP A 265 -3.02 18.52 12.13
CA ASP A 265 -2.99 19.99 12.06
C ASP A 265 -3.99 20.65 13.01
N ASP A 266 -5.19 20.09 13.10
CA ASP A 266 -6.22 20.55 14.04
C ASP A 266 -5.91 20.20 15.52
N GLY A 267 -4.93 19.32 15.75
CA GLY A 267 -4.50 18.89 17.09
C GLY A 267 -5.42 17.83 17.72
N LEU A 268 -6.23 17.17 16.92
CA LEU A 268 -7.04 16.03 17.33
C LEU A 268 -6.22 14.74 17.45
N VAL A 269 -5.18 14.62 16.63
CA VAL A 269 -4.23 13.51 16.61
C VAL A 269 -2.85 14.03 17.00
N GLU A 270 -2.25 13.46 18.04
CA GLU A 270 -0.95 13.88 18.57
C GLU A 270 0.23 13.51 17.64
N SER A 271 0.18 12.30 17.04
CA SER A 271 1.13 11.80 16.05
C SER A 271 0.46 10.89 15.05
N LEU A 272 0.87 11.01 13.80
CA LEU A 272 0.46 10.14 12.69
C LEU A 272 1.70 9.43 12.12
N VAL A 273 1.65 8.10 12.06
CA VAL A 273 2.61 7.28 11.30
C VAL A 273 2.00 7.02 9.93
N MET A 274 2.64 7.51 8.87
CA MET A 274 2.11 7.48 7.51
C MET A 274 3.06 6.76 6.57
N SER A 275 2.58 5.70 5.89
CA SER A 275 3.37 4.93 4.92
C SER A 275 3.48 5.62 3.58
N ASP A 276 4.57 5.36 2.84
CA ASP A 276 4.78 5.85 1.48
C ASP A 276 3.96 5.02 0.47
N GLY A 277 2.72 5.44 0.29
CA GLY A 277 1.82 4.84 -0.70
C GLY A 277 2.29 5.07 -2.14
N TYR A 278 2.88 6.24 -2.42
CA TYR A 278 3.38 6.56 -3.77
C TYR A 278 4.51 5.62 -4.18
N ASP A 279 5.53 5.42 -3.34
CA ASP A 279 6.64 4.49 -3.64
C ASP A 279 6.11 3.06 -3.80
N MET A 280 5.11 2.65 -3.00
CA MET A 280 4.45 1.35 -3.15
C MET A 280 3.81 1.19 -4.53
N GLY A 281 3.04 2.17 -4.99
CA GLY A 281 2.40 2.15 -6.30
C GLY A 281 3.40 2.19 -7.44
N TYR A 282 4.35 3.12 -7.38
CA TYR A 282 5.39 3.29 -8.38
C TYR A 282 6.23 2.02 -8.58
N ARG A 283 6.74 1.44 -7.49
CA ARG A 283 7.55 0.21 -7.54
C ARG A 283 6.76 -0.98 -8.05
N SER A 284 5.48 -1.09 -7.68
CA SER A 284 4.63 -2.19 -8.13
C SER A 284 4.55 -2.25 -9.65
N VAL A 285 4.38 -1.10 -10.30
CA VAL A 285 4.35 -1.03 -11.77
C VAL A 285 5.73 -1.25 -12.36
N VAL A 286 6.76 -0.60 -11.83
CA VAL A 286 8.12 -0.69 -12.37
C VAL A 286 8.66 -2.11 -12.32
N GLU A 287 8.52 -2.80 -11.18
CA GLU A 287 8.97 -4.19 -11.04
C GLU A 287 8.15 -5.14 -11.94
N MET A 288 6.83 -4.93 -12.02
CA MET A 288 5.98 -5.72 -12.91
C MET A 288 6.35 -5.50 -14.38
N ALA A 289 6.51 -4.27 -14.82
CA ALA A 289 6.88 -3.95 -16.21
C ALA A 289 8.24 -4.55 -16.59
N ARG A 290 9.22 -4.50 -15.70
CA ARG A 290 10.53 -5.13 -15.89
C ARG A 290 10.43 -6.65 -16.04
N SER A 291 9.61 -7.30 -15.21
CA SER A 291 9.33 -8.73 -15.28
C SER A 291 8.66 -9.10 -16.62
N LEU A 292 7.71 -8.29 -17.10
CA LEU A 292 7.04 -8.52 -18.38
C LEU A 292 7.96 -8.33 -19.59
N LYS A 293 8.93 -7.40 -19.50
CA LYS A 293 9.94 -7.16 -20.55
C LYS A 293 11.03 -8.24 -20.57
N ASN A 294 11.36 -8.79 -19.42
CA ASN A 294 12.43 -9.77 -19.27
C ASN A 294 11.98 -10.97 -18.42
N ARG A 295 11.72 -12.10 -19.03
CA ARG A 295 11.27 -13.34 -18.37
C ARG A 295 12.25 -13.91 -17.33
N PHE A 296 13.50 -13.45 -17.32
CA PHE A 296 14.50 -13.84 -16.32
C PHE A 296 14.57 -12.87 -15.13
N HIS A 297 13.83 -11.77 -15.21
CA HIS A 297 13.70 -10.83 -14.09
C HIS A 297 12.53 -11.24 -13.22
N GLY A 298 12.83 -11.81 -12.04
CA GLY A 298 11.81 -12.06 -11.01
C GLY A 298 11.41 -10.75 -10.35
N ILE A 299 10.15 -10.61 -9.99
CA ILE A 299 9.68 -9.48 -9.19
C ILE A 299 10.24 -9.64 -7.78
N THR A 300 10.91 -8.60 -7.26
CA THR A 300 11.50 -8.60 -5.92
C THR A 300 10.53 -7.98 -4.93
N SER A 301 10.32 -8.66 -3.79
CA SER A 301 9.57 -8.07 -2.67
C SER A 301 10.30 -6.84 -2.13
N TYR A 302 9.54 -5.82 -1.76
CA TYR A 302 10.10 -4.55 -1.29
C TYR A 302 9.27 -4.01 -0.11
N THR A 303 9.96 -3.45 0.87
CA THR A 303 9.35 -2.77 2.00
C THR A 303 9.49 -1.26 1.80
N THR A 304 8.36 -0.55 1.73
CA THR A 304 8.34 0.91 1.59
C THR A 304 8.60 1.61 2.92
N ASP A 305 9.11 2.83 2.84
CA ASP A 305 9.34 3.68 4.01
C ASP A 305 8.03 4.24 4.60
N TYR A 306 8.14 4.89 5.76
CA TYR A 306 7.08 5.65 6.40
C TYR A 306 7.67 6.89 7.06
N ILE A 307 6.82 7.89 7.33
CA ILE A 307 7.18 9.07 8.11
C ILE A 307 6.31 9.18 9.36
N VAL A 308 6.80 9.94 10.34
CA VAL A 308 6.02 10.35 11.51
C VAL A 308 5.72 11.83 11.39
N ILE A 309 4.46 12.19 11.49
CA ILE A 309 3.97 13.56 11.34
C ILE A 309 3.44 14.04 12.70
N HIS A 310 3.97 15.16 13.18
CA HIS A 310 3.43 15.92 14.29
C HIS A 310 2.95 17.27 13.77
N LYS A 311 2.15 17.98 14.55
CA LYS A 311 1.63 19.30 14.17
C LYS A 311 2.71 20.27 13.72
N ASP A 312 3.83 20.31 14.43
CA ASP A 312 4.94 21.24 14.13
C ASP A 312 5.73 20.81 12.88
N ASP A 313 5.61 19.56 12.44
CA ASP A 313 6.38 19.02 11.31
C ASP A 313 5.64 19.16 9.96
N ILE A 314 4.33 19.43 9.96
CA ILE A 314 3.47 19.42 8.75
C ILE A 314 4.05 20.34 7.66
N PHE A 315 4.54 21.52 8.04
CA PHE A 315 5.04 22.53 7.10
C PHE A 315 6.56 22.47 6.86
N THR A 316 7.24 21.42 7.33
CA THR A 316 8.64 21.21 6.99
C THR A 316 8.79 20.79 5.53
N GLU A 317 9.94 21.09 4.91
CA GLU A 317 10.21 20.75 3.51
C GLU A 317 10.09 19.22 3.26
N GLU A 318 10.56 18.41 4.20
CA GLU A 318 10.54 16.96 4.13
C GLU A 318 9.09 16.43 4.13
N THR A 319 8.27 16.86 5.10
CA THR A 319 6.87 16.46 5.21
C THR A 319 6.06 16.94 4.01
N GLN A 320 6.24 18.21 3.59
CA GLN A 320 5.54 18.76 2.43
C GLN A 320 5.88 18.01 1.14
N LYS A 321 7.15 17.66 0.93
CA LYS A 321 7.55 16.84 -0.22
C LYS A 321 6.89 15.47 -0.22
N PHE A 322 6.77 14.85 0.95
CA PHE A 322 6.08 13.57 1.09
C PHE A 322 4.59 13.72 0.81
N LEU A 323 3.92 14.72 1.40
CA LEU A 323 2.49 14.96 1.24
C LEU A 323 2.09 15.33 -0.20
N GLN A 324 2.97 15.99 -0.96
CA GLN A 324 2.74 16.28 -2.39
C GLN A 324 2.55 15.03 -3.24
N THR A 325 3.02 13.88 -2.79
CA THR A 325 2.78 12.60 -3.48
C THR A 325 1.40 12.01 -3.16
N CYS A 326 0.72 12.56 -2.13
CA CYS A 326 -0.60 12.11 -1.68
C CYS A 326 -1.76 12.91 -2.33
N GLU A 327 -1.46 14.06 -2.95
CA GLU A 327 -2.42 14.88 -3.69
C GLU A 327 -2.50 14.41 -5.17
#